data_b88a5093501e4c983fe8afc69cbad9d0
#
_entry.id   b88a5093501e4c983fe8afc69cbad9d0
#
_cell.length_a   1.000
_cell.length_b   1.000
_cell.length_c   1.000
_cell.angle_alpha   90.00
_cell.angle_beta   90.00
_cell.angle_gamma   90.00
#
_symmetry.space_group_name_H-M   'P 1'
#
loop_
_entity.id
_entity.type
_entity.pdbx_description
1 polymer ?
#
loop_
_entity_poly.entity_id
_entity_poly.type
_entity_poly.pdbx_seq_one_letter_code
_entity_poly.pdbx_strand_id
1 'polypeptide(L)'
;RMPGETPSAFAGRLAKELDDLIHHEPPNSVAAFFAEPISFSAGFKTPPAEYFPAIAAVLQEHDISFVVDEVITGGGRTGAFFGSQTYDLKPTHITLAKAITSGYFPLSAIAIGSELYADLERGSAAVGTLAHAATYAAHPVGAAAALKVLEIIERDQLVAHAARMGEHLARGLRAFSGHPLVGEIRTQGLGGALDFLRRDRDDRPINDTASAEATCLEVHAVLLGAGVVGRAAGRSLIFAPPLIIQASEIDEICTRLGRSLDIVLARRR
;
A
#
# COMPACT_ATOMS: atom_id res chain seq x y z
N ARG A 1 -8.28 11.87 8.52
CA ARG A 1 -9.53 12.11 9.26
C ARG A 1 -9.48 13.51 9.91
N MET A 2 -10.63 14.14 10.07
CA MET A 2 -10.74 15.38 10.82
C MET A 2 -10.59 15.10 12.33
N PRO A 3 -10.16 16.07 13.15
CA PRO A 3 -10.10 15.87 14.59
C PRO A 3 -11.48 15.46 15.15
N GLY A 4 -11.52 14.36 15.92
CA GLY A 4 -12.74 13.80 16.49
C GLY A 4 -13.63 12.97 15.55
N GLU A 5 -13.27 12.86 14.27
CA GLU A 5 -14.03 12.09 13.28
C GLU A 5 -13.87 10.58 13.52
N THR A 6 -15.00 9.86 13.67
CA THR A 6 -14.99 8.41 13.79
C THR A 6 -14.63 7.74 12.45
N PRO A 7 -14.15 6.48 12.44
CA PRO A 7 -13.89 5.73 11.19
C PRO A 7 -15.11 5.69 10.25
N SER A 8 -16.28 5.44 10.80
CA SER A 8 -17.53 5.38 10.02
C SER A 8 -17.93 6.75 9.45
N ALA A 9 -17.82 7.84 10.25
CA ALA A 9 -18.10 9.19 9.76
C ALA A 9 -17.13 9.59 8.64
N PHE A 10 -15.84 9.26 8.79
CA PHE A 10 -14.84 9.47 7.77
C PHE A 10 -15.15 8.71 6.46
N ALA A 11 -15.48 7.42 6.55
CA ALA A 11 -15.83 6.61 5.39
C ALA A 11 -17.11 7.15 4.70
N GLY A 12 -18.16 7.47 5.46
CA GLY A 12 -19.39 8.05 4.93
C GLY A 12 -19.19 9.41 4.26
N ARG A 13 -18.34 10.28 4.84
CA ARG A 13 -18.01 11.57 4.22
C ARG A 13 -17.29 11.40 2.88
N LEU A 14 -16.28 10.48 2.81
CA LEU A 14 -15.55 10.25 1.56
C LEU A 14 -16.42 9.58 0.49
N ALA A 15 -17.33 8.68 0.88
CA ALA A 15 -18.30 8.10 -0.03
C ALA A 15 -19.24 9.17 -0.60
N LYS A 16 -19.72 10.08 0.26
CA LYS A 16 -20.53 11.21 -0.20
C LYS A 16 -19.76 12.17 -1.11
N GLU A 17 -18.50 12.47 -0.79
CA GLU A 17 -17.66 13.32 -1.65
C GLU A 17 -17.45 12.67 -3.03
N LEU A 18 -17.29 11.34 -3.09
CA LEU A 18 -17.22 10.61 -4.36
C LEU A 18 -18.53 10.67 -5.12
N ASP A 19 -19.65 10.44 -4.47
CA ASP A 19 -20.99 10.51 -5.07
C ASP A 19 -21.29 11.91 -5.62
N ASP A 20 -21.03 12.96 -4.82
CA ASP A 20 -21.16 14.34 -5.23
C ASP A 20 -20.28 14.66 -6.46
N LEU A 21 -19.03 14.14 -6.50
CA LEU A 21 -18.12 14.32 -7.63
C LEU A 21 -18.68 13.67 -8.91
N ILE A 22 -19.18 12.43 -8.80
CA ILE A 22 -19.77 11.71 -9.96
C ILE A 22 -20.99 12.47 -10.49
N HIS A 23 -21.83 13.01 -9.61
CA HIS A 23 -23.00 13.81 -10.01
C HIS A 23 -22.65 15.14 -10.69
N HIS A 24 -21.46 15.70 -10.44
CA HIS A 24 -21.00 16.93 -11.12
C HIS A 24 -20.41 16.66 -12.52
N GLU A 25 -20.06 15.42 -12.81
CA GLU A 25 -19.56 15.03 -14.12
C GLU A 25 -20.72 14.78 -15.13
N PRO A 26 -20.47 14.88 -16.44
CA PRO A 26 -21.47 14.51 -17.44
C PRO A 26 -21.96 13.08 -17.24
N PRO A 27 -23.24 12.78 -17.50
CA PRO A 27 -23.78 11.43 -17.38
C PRO A 27 -22.93 10.40 -18.16
N ASN A 28 -22.60 9.27 -17.52
CA ASN A 28 -21.81 8.16 -18.08
C ASN A 28 -20.37 8.54 -18.49
N SER A 29 -19.80 9.63 -17.96
CA SER A 29 -18.42 10.03 -18.28
C SER A 29 -17.37 9.42 -17.34
N VAL A 30 -17.78 8.94 -16.16
CA VAL A 30 -16.89 8.29 -15.18
C VAL A 30 -16.93 6.78 -15.42
N ALA A 31 -15.82 6.23 -15.93
CA ALA A 31 -15.75 4.81 -16.31
C ALA A 31 -15.22 3.89 -15.20
N ALA A 32 -14.31 4.37 -14.37
CA ALA A 32 -13.66 3.53 -13.37
C ALA A 32 -13.13 4.33 -12.18
N PHE A 33 -13.10 3.68 -11.03
CA PHE A 33 -12.44 4.13 -9.81
C PHE A 33 -11.21 3.26 -9.53
N PHE A 34 -10.06 3.89 -9.32
CA PHE A 34 -8.80 3.21 -9.03
C PHE A 34 -8.40 3.42 -7.58
N ALA A 35 -8.08 2.34 -6.88
CA ALA A 35 -7.53 2.44 -5.53
C ALA A 35 -6.53 1.31 -5.21
N GLU A 36 -5.47 1.66 -4.45
CA GLU A 36 -4.63 0.68 -3.75
C GLU A 36 -5.38 0.21 -2.48
N PRO A 37 -5.34 -1.10 -2.13
CA PRO A 37 -5.85 -1.58 -0.83
C PRO A 37 -5.17 -0.89 0.36
N ILE A 38 -3.89 -0.60 0.21
CA ILE A 38 -3.08 0.22 1.11
C ILE A 38 -2.33 1.21 0.24
N SER A 39 -2.51 2.50 0.47
CA SER A 39 -1.76 3.50 -0.28
C SER A 39 -0.33 3.58 0.23
N PHE A 40 0.50 2.70 -0.33
CA PHE A 40 1.86 2.44 0.13
C PHE A 40 2.77 3.65 -0.09
N SER A 41 2.81 4.13 -1.33
CA SER A 41 3.72 5.20 -1.74
C SER A 41 3.41 6.54 -1.08
N ALA A 42 2.16 6.77 -0.68
CA ALA A 42 1.70 7.97 0.01
C ALA A 42 1.85 7.90 1.54
N GLY A 43 2.68 7.00 2.06
CA GLY A 43 2.95 6.90 3.48
C GLY A 43 2.31 5.69 4.17
N PHE A 44 2.08 4.59 3.44
CA PHE A 44 1.46 3.39 3.98
C PHE A 44 0.10 3.67 4.64
N LYS A 45 -0.79 4.34 3.90
CA LYS A 45 -2.11 4.70 4.42
C LYS A 45 -3.02 3.48 4.38
N THR A 46 -3.38 2.99 5.56
CA THR A 46 -4.34 1.90 5.75
C THR A 46 -5.74 2.51 5.93
N PRO A 47 -6.72 2.16 5.08
CA PRO A 47 -8.08 2.64 5.27
C PRO A 47 -8.73 1.97 6.49
N PRO A 48 -9.70 2.62 7.15
CA PRO A 48 -10.54 1.94 8.13
C PRO A 48 -11.44 0.91 7.45
N ALA A 49 -11.91 -0.07 8.22
CA ALA A 49 -12.70 -1.19 7.69
C ALA A 49 -13.97 -0.76 6.94
N GLU A 50 -14.55 0.38 7.33
CA GLU A 50 -15.78 0.93 6.76
C GLU A 50 -15.58 1.62 5.42
N TYR A 51 -14.33 1.98 5.06
CA TYR A 51 -14.04 2.80 3.87
C TYR A 51 -14.43 2.11 2.57
N PHE A 52 -13.88 0.95 2.29
CA PHE A 52 -14.14 0.26 1.03
C PHE A 52 -15.60 -0.20 0.84
N PRO A 53 -16.29 -0.71 1.88
CA PRO A 53 -17.72 -0.98 1.76
C PRO A 53 -18.55 0.26 1.37
N ALA A 54 -18.24 1.43 1.94
CA ALA A 54 -18.93 2.67 1.62
C ALA A 54 -18.64 3.14 0.18
N ILE A 55 -17.39 3.05 -0.27
CA ILE A 55 -17.00 3.37 -1.66
C ILE A 55 -17.66 2.39 -2.64
N ALA A 56 -17.61 1.09 -2.36
CA ALA A 56 -18.18 0.06 -3.23
C ALA A 56 -19.69 0.25 -3.46
N ALA A 57 -20.43 0.69 -2.44
CA ALA A 57 -21.85 1.00 -2.57
C ALA A 57 -22.09 2.13 -3.59
N VAL A 58 -21.31 3.21 -3.54
CA VAL A 58 -21.40 4.31 -4.51
C VAL A 58 -21.04 3.82 -5.93
N LEU A 59 -19.95 3.06 -6.07
CA LEU A 59 -19.55 2.54 -7.39
C LEU A 59 -20.62 1.64 -8.00
N GLN A 60 -21.25 0.80 -7.18
CA GLN A 60 -22.34 -0.07 -7.64
C GLN A 60 -23.59 0.72 -8.04
N GLU A 61 -23.94 1.79 -7.34
CA GLU A 61 -25.08 2.66 -7.66
C GLU A 61 -24.91 3.33 -9.02
N HIS A 62 -23.68 3.71 -9.35
CA HIS A 62 -23.36 4.41 -10.60
C HIS A 62 -22.83 3.51 -11.72
N ASP A 63 -22.83 2.18 -11.56
CA ASP A 63 -22.26 1.21 -12.51
C ASP A 63 -20.81 1.53 -12.92
N ILE A 64 -19.99 1.93 -11.94
CA ILE A 64 -18.58 2.31 -12.15
C ILE A 64 -17.68 1.12 -11.83
N SER A 65 -16.77 0.80 -12.75
CA SER A 65 -15.78 -0.26 -12.58
C SER A 65 -14.84 0.04 -11.40
N PHE A 66 -14.63 -0.95 -10.52
CA PHE A 66 -13.65 -0.86 -9.45
C PHE A 66 -12.34 -1.55 -9.86
N VAL A 67 -11.30 -0.76 -10.12
CA VAL A 67 -9.95 -1.24 -10.43
C VAL A 67 -9.09 -1.19 -9.19
N VAL A 68 -8.67 -2.36 -8.71
CA VAL A 68 -7.76 -2.44 -7.54
C VAL A 68 -6.31 -2.50 -8.01
N ASP A 69 -5.51 -1.54 -7.53
CA ASP A 69 -4.08 -1.51 -7.77
C ASP A 69 -3.36 -2.41 -6.75
N GLU A 70 -3.05 -3.62 -7.20
CA GLU A 70 -2.29 -4.63 -6.45
C GLU A 70 -0.78 -4.61 -6.75
N VAL A 71 -0.29 -3.55 -7.36
CA VAL A 71 1.13 -3.43 -7.76
C VAL A 71 2.08 -3.61 -6.57
N ILE A 72 1.70 -3.19 -5.36
CA ILE A 72 2.50 -3.39 -4.15
C ILE A 72 1.90 -4.48 -3.25
N THR A 73 0.60 -4.53 -3.12
CA THR A 73 -0.11 -5.44 -2.20
C THR A 73 -0.22 -6.86 -2.71
N GLY A 74 -0.20 -7.05 -4.03
CA GLY A 74 -0.20 -8.37 -4.66
C GLY A 74 1.08 -9.18 -4.41
N GLY A 75 0.94 -10.50 -4.40
CA GLY A 75 2.03 -11.45 -4.20
C GLY A 75 2.38 -11.72 -2.74
N GLY A 76 1.48 -11.41 -1.77
CA GLY A 76 1.64 -11.86 -0.39
C GLY A 76 1.99 -10.79 0.64
N ARG A 77 2.21 -9.54 0.22
CA ARG A 77 2.64 -8.44 1.09
C ARG A 77 1.74 -8.23 2.32
N THR A 78 0.44 -8.36 2.17
CA THR A 78 -0.54 -8.13 3.23
C THR A 78 -0.79 -9.33 4.14
N GLY A 79 -0.13 -10.47 3.88
CA GLY A 79 -0.42 -11.75 4.53
C GLY A 79 -1.51 -12.56 3.84
N ALA A 80 -2.13 -12.00 2.79
CA ALA A 80 -2.94 -12.67 1.78
C ALA A 80 -2.26 -12.52 0.41
N PHE A 81 -2.59 -13.35 -0.58
CA PHE A 81 -1.95 -13.25 -1.89
C PHE A 81 -2.26 -11.91 -2.57
N PHE A 82 -3.49 -11.42 -2.44
CA PHE A 82 -3.92 -10.08 -2.86
C PHE A 82 -4.34 -9.22 -1.67
N GLY A 83 -4.03 -7.93 -1.71
CA GLY A 83 -4.51 -6.97 -0.72
C GLY A 83 -6.04 -6.82 -0.73
N SER A 84 -6.67 -7.01 -1.89
CA SER A 84 -8.13 -7.07 -2.01
C SER A 84 -8.75 -8.15 -1.13
N GLN A 85 -8.10 -9.30 -0.95
CA GLN A 85 -8.56 -10.36 -0.04
C GLN A 85 -8.51 -9.89 1.44
N THR A 86 -7.50 -9.09 1.80
CA THR A 86 -7.35 -8.56 3.16
C THR A 86 -8.51 -7.64 3.56
N TYR A 87 -9.08 -6.91 2.60
CA TYR A 87 -10.17 -5.95 2.81
C TYR A 87 -11.52 -6.44 2.26
N ASP A 88 -11.63 -7.71 1.86
CA ASP A 88 -12.81 -8.30 1.21
C ASP A 88 -13.35 -7.48 0.03
N LEU A 89 -12.45 -6.93 -0.79
CA LEU A 89 -12.81 -6.16 -1.97
C LEU A 89 -13.29 -7.09 -3.09
N LYS A 90 -14.20 -6.58 -3.90
CA LYS A 90 -14.71 -7.26 -5.10
C LYS A 90 -14.35 -6.43 -6.33
N PRO A 91 -13.08 -6.43 -6.76
CA PRO A 91 -12.66 -5.64 -7.91
C PRO A 91 -13.26 -6.19 -9.19
N THR A 92 -13.59 -5.29 -10.12
CA THR A 92 -13.91 -5.66 -11.51
C THR A 92 -12.63 -5.93 -12.30
N HIS A 93 -11.53 -5.23 -11.95
CA HIS A 93 -10.22 -5.35 -12.59
C HIS A 93 -9.10 -5.21 -11.56
N ILE A 94 -7.92 -5.80 -11.85
CA ILE A 94 -6.74 -5.76 -10.98
C ILE A 94 -5.52 -5.40 -11.80
N THR A 95 -4.68 -4.48 -11.31
CA THR A 95 -3.35 -4.21 -11.88
C THR A 95 -2.26 -4.88 -11.05
N LEU A 96 -1.26 -5.47 -11.70
CA LEU A 96 -0.18 -6.24 -11.09
C LEU A 96 1.18 -5.81 -11.64
N ALA A 97 2.20 -5.77 -10.78
CA ALA A 97 3.60 -5.60 -11.16
C ALA A 97 4.52 -6.10 -10.03
N LYS A 98 5.68 -5.54 -9.88
CA LYS A 98 6.68 -5.76 -8.80
C LYS A 98 6.84 -7.24 -8.40
N ALA A 99 6.03 -7.72 -7.46
CA ALA A 99 6.12 -9.08 -6.95
C ALA A 99 5.91 -10.16 -8.03
N ILE A 100 5.23 -9.84 -9.13
CA ILE A 100 4.97 -10.81 -10.22
C ILE A 100 6.27 -11.42 -10.77
N THR A 101 7.37 -10.65 -10.80
CA THR A 101 8.70 -11.13 -11.20
C THR A 101 9.75 -10.91 -10.11
N SER A 102 9.39 -10.36 -8.94
CA SER A 102 10.32 -10.02 -7.85
C SER A 102 11.51 -9.15 -8.30
N GLY A 103 11.33 -8.32 -9.33
CA GLY A 103 12.37 -7.43 -9.87
C GLY A 103 13.36 -8.08 -10.84
N TYR A 104 13.25 -9.37 -11.13
CA TYR A 104 14.14 -10.06 -12.06
C TYR A 104 13.90 -9.70 -13.53
N PHE A 105 12.67 -9.27 -13.86
CA PHE A 105 12.33 -8.79 -15.20
C PHE A 105 11.23 -7.71 -15.10
N PRO A 106 11.29 -6.63 -15.90
CA PRO A 106 10.23 -5.63 -15.93
C PRO A 106 8.97 -6.23 -16.57
N LEU A 107 7.97 -6.53 -15.75
CA LEU A 107 6.69 -7.09 -16.16
C LEU A 107 5.56 -6.47 -15.33
N SER A 108 4.46 -6.20 -16.01
CA SER A 108 3.19 -5.87 -15.40
C SER A 108 2.06 -6.66 -16.08
N ALA A 109 0.94 -6.77 -15.41
CA ALA A 109 -0.24 -7.42 -15.95
C ALA A 109 -1.51 -6.68 -15.48
N ILE A 110 -2.56 -6.81 -16.27
CA ILE A 110 -3.91 -6.38 -15.92
C ILE A 110 -4.81 -7.60 -16.04
N ALA A 111 -5.49 -7.95 -14.94
CA ALA A 111 -6.59 -8.91 -14.97
C ALA A 111 -7.88 -8.13 -15.16
N ILE A 112 -8.60 -8.40 -16.24
CA ILE A 112 -9.86 -7.73 -16.57
C ILE A 112 -11.04 -8.66 -16.33
N GLY A 113 -12.19 -8.08 -15.92
CA GLY A 113 -13.42 -8.82 -15.73
C GLY A 113 -14.02 -9.27 -17.08
N SER A 114 -14.89 -10.29 -17.02
CA SER A 114 -15.47 -10.91 -18.20
C SER A 114 -16.31 -9.97 -19.07
N GLU A 115 -16.96 -8.98 -18.47
CA GLU A 115 -17.76 -7.99 -19.20
C GLU A 115 -16.90 -7.10 -20.08
N LEU A 116 -15.85 -6.48 -19.50
CA LEU A 116 -14.90 -5.69 -20.27
C LEU A 116 -14.19 -6.55 -21.33
N TYR A 117 -13.86 -7.81 -21.01
CA TYR A 117 -13.27 -8.71 -21.98
C TYR A 117 -14.20 -8.92 -23.20
N ALA A 118 -15.50 -9.18 -22.96
CA ALA A 118 -16.49 -9.35 -24.02
C ALA A 118 -16.67 -8.07 -24.86
N ASP A 119 -16.61 -6.89 -24.24
CA ASP A 119 -16.66 -5.60 -24.95
C ASP A 119 -15.44 -5.41 -25.85
N LEU A 120 -14.25 -5.71 -25.32
CA LEU A 120 -13.00 -5.65 -26.09
C LEU A 120 -13.01 -6.64 -27.27
N GLU A 121 -13.56 -7.84 -27.06
CA GLU A 121 -13.69 -8.84 -28.11
C GLU A 121 -14.63 -8.37 -29.21
N ARG A 122 -15.82 -7.85 -28.84
CA ARG A 122 -16.78 -7.26 -29.80
C ARG A 122 -16.18 -6.07 -30.55
N GLY A 123 -15.53 -5.15 -29.83
CA GLY A 123 -14.87 -4.00 -30.45
C GLY A 123 -13.74 -4.41 -31.38
N SER A 124 -12.91 -5.38 -30.98
CA SER A 124 -11.84 -5.92 -31.82
C SER A 124 -12.35 -6.57 -33.09
N ALA A 125 -13.47 -7.31 -33.02
CA ALA A 125 -14.12 -7.90 -34.20
C ALA A 125 -14.60 -6.82 -35.18
N ALA A 126 -15.11 -5.69 -34.69
CA ALA A 126 -15.59 -4.59 -35.52
C ALA A 126 -14.47 -3.81 -36.22
N VAL A 127 -13.30 -3.62 -35.56
CA VAL A 127 -12.18 -2.83 -36.09
C VAL A 127 -10.98 -3.69 -36.55
N GLY A 128 -11.06 -5.01 -36.40
CA GLY A 128 -10.06 -5.97 -36.87
C GLY A 128 -8.91 -6.22 -35.90
N THR A 129 -8.79 -5.48 -34.79
CA THR A 129 -7.70 -5.66 -33.81
C THR A 129 -8.01 -5.01 -32.47
N LEU A 130 -7.44 -5.56 -31.38
CA LEU A 130 -7.28 -4.83 -30.13
C LEU A 130 -6.02 -3.97 -30.23
N ALA A 131 -6.17 -2.67 -30.50
CA ALA A 131 -5.06 -1.75 -30.72
C ALA A 131 -4.35 -1.33 -29.40
N HIS A 132 -4.20 -2.25 -28.45
CA HIS A 132 -3.49 -2.03 -27.19
C HIS A 132 -2.37 -3.08 -27.03
N ALA A 133 -1.15 -2.69 -27.38
CA ALA A 133 0.03 -3.55 -27.21
C ALA A 133 1.27 -2.70 -26.95
N ALA A 134 2.13 -3.19 -26.04
CA ALA A 134 3.48 -2.69 -25.89
C ALA A 134 4.46 -3.61 -26.64
N THR A 135 5.57 -3.06 -27.16
CA THR A 135 6.56 -3.83 -27.95
C THR A 135 7.04 -5.08 -27.21
N TYR A 136 7.18 -5.01 -25.88
CA TYR A 136 7.63 -6.13 -25.04
C TYR A 136 6.49 -6.89 -24.35
N ALA A 137 5.23 -6.68 -24.75
CA ALA A 137 4.11 -7.45 -24.21
C ALA A 137 4.31 -8.95 -24.49
N ALA A 138 3.92 -9.79 -23.53
CA ALA A 138 4.06 -11.25 -23.59
C ALA A 138 5.51 -11.75 -23.82
N HIS A 139 6.53 -10.98 -23.40
CA HIS A 139 7.93 -11.39 -23.54
C HIS A 139 8.19 -12.71 -22.81
N PRO A 140 8.71 -13.76 -23.47
CA PRO A 140 8.80 -15.10 -22.89
C PRO A 140 9.71 -15.19 -21.65
N VAL A 141 10.78 -14.38 -21.59
CA VAL A 141 11.65 -14.30 -20.40
C VAL A 141 10.89 -13.74 -19.20
N GLY A 142 10.06 -12.69 -19.41
CA GLY A 142 9.23 -12.14 -18.36
C GLY A 142 8.20 -13.15 -17.84
N ALA A 143 7.55 -13.88 -18.77
CA ALA A 143 6.60 -14.94 -18.40
C ALA A 143 7.26 -16.07 -17.62
N ALA A 144 8.44 -16.54 -18.06
CA ALA A 144 9.21 -17.57 -17.36
C ALA A 144 9.64 -17.13 -15.95
N ALA A 145 10.10 -15.86 -15.81
CA ALA A 145 10.43 -15.29 -14.51
C ALA A 145 9.21 -15.22 -13.58
N ALA A 146 8.05 -14.78 -14.10
CA ALA A 146 6.82 -14.71 -13.33
C ALA A 146 6.35 -16.10 -12.86
N LEU A 147 6.34 -17.09 -13.74
CA LEU A 147 5.98 -18.48 -13.38
C LEU A 147 6.90 -19.03 -12.28
N LYS A 148 8.21 -18.77 -12.38
CA LYS A 148 9.16 -19.23 -11.37
C LYS A 148 8.98 -18.51 -10.03
N VAL A 149 8.67 -17.23 -10.02
CA VAL A 149 8.39 -16.49 -8.78
C VAL A 149 7.11 -17.00 -8.12
N LEU A 150 6.05 -17.25 -8.90
CA LEU A 150 4.82 -17.84 -8.37
C LEU A 150 5.05 -19.22 -7.76
N GLU A 151 5.81 -20.09 -8.45
CA GLU A 151 6.21 -21.39 -7.93
C GLU A 151 6.96 -21.29 -6.59
N ILE A 152 7.90 -20.33 -6.47
CA ILE A 152 8.66 -20.10 -5.23
C ILE A 152 7.72 -19.60 -4.11
N ILE A 153 6.84 -18.65 -4.40
CA ILE A 153 5.88 -18.14 -3.41
C ILE A 153 5.01 -19.27 -2.86
N GLU A 154 4.54 -20.15 -3.72
CA GLU A 154 3.71 -21.30 -3.35
C GLU A 154 4.51 -22.37 -2.62
N ARG A 155 5.63 -22.84 -3.19
CA ARG A 155 6.50 -23.88 -2.64
C ARG A 155 6.99 -23.54 -1.24
N ASP A 156 7.45 -22.28 -1.03
CA ASP A 156 8.05 -21.84 0.22
C ASP A 156 7.00 -21.21 1.17
N GLN A 157 5.72 -21.29 0.81
CA GLN A 157 4.59 -20.77 1.61
C GLN A 157 4.80 -19.30 2.04
N LEU A 158 5.33 -18.46 1.12
CA LEU A 158 5.76 -17.10 1.45
C LEU A 158 4.62 -16.18 1.88
N VAL A 159 3.38 -16.42 1.45
CA VAL A 159 2.21 -15.66 1.91
C VAL A 159 1.97 -15.89 3.41
N ALA A 160 1.96 -17.14 3.85
CA ALA A 160 1.80 -17.49 5.26
C ALA A 160 3.01 -17.05 6.10
N HIS A 161 4.22 -17.12 5.54
CA HIS A 161 5.43 -16.61 6.16
C HIS A 161 5.34 -15.09 6.36
N ALA A 162 4.94 -14.34 5.33
CA ALA A 162 4.75 -12.89 5.41
C ALA A 162 3.69 -12.49 6.45
N ALA A 163 2.62 -13.26 6.61
CA ALA A 163 1.64 -13.02 7.67
C ALA A 163 2.29 -13.12 9.05
N ARG A 164 3.02 -14.21 9.33
CA ARG A 164 3.71 -14.41 10.62
C ARG A 164 4.78 -13.35 10.89
N MET A 165 5.62 -13.04 9.91
CA MET A 165 6.66 -12.02 10.03
C MET A 165 6.06 -10.61 10.13
N GLY A 166 4.90 -10.40 9.50
CA GLY A 166 4.14 -9.16 9.62
C GLY A 166 3.66 -8.91 11.05
N GLU A 167 3.15 -9.92 11.73
CA GLU A 167 2.79 -9.82 13.15
C GLU A 167 4.03 -9.51 14.03
N HIS A 168 5.17 -10.12 13.71
CA HIS A 168 6.43 -9.86 14.41
C HIS A 168 6.88 -8.41 14.21
N LEU A 169 6.88 -7.93 12.96
CA LEU A 169 7.19 -6.54 12.62
C LEU A 169 6.23 -5.57 13.32
N ALA A 170 4.94 -5.86 13.32
CA ALA A 170 3.94 -5.03 13.97
C ALA A 170 4.17 -4.90 15.49
N ARG A 171 4.54 -5.99 16.17
CA ARG A 171 4.92 -5.94 17.59
C ARG A 171 6.16 -5.09 17.82
N GLY A 172 7.20 -5.28 16.99
CA GLY A 172 8.45 -4.51 17.08
C GLY A 172 8.23 -3.01 16.86
N LEU A 173 7.46 -2.64 15.83
CA LEU A 173 7.17 -1.22 15.56
C LEU A 173 6.30 -0.58 16.65
N ARG A 174 5.28 -1.29 17.17
CA ARG A 174 4.42 -0.78 18.24
C ARG A 174 5.17 -0.48 19.55
N ALA A 175 6.32 -1.07 19.77
CA ALA A 175 7.17 -0.73 20.93
C ALA A 175 7.59 0.75 20.94
N PHE A 176 7.57 1.42 19.80
CA PHE A 176 7.90 2.85 19.67
C PHE A 176 6.69 3.79 19.83
N SER A 177 5.51 3.29 20.18
CA SER A 177 4.29 4.12 20.29
C SER A 177 4.38 5.23 21.34
N GLY A 178 5.23 5.04 22.36
CA GLY A 178 5.52 6.05 23.40
C GLY A 178 6.72 6.95 23.11
N HIS A 179 7.42 6.76 21.99
CA HIS A 179 8.61 7.55 21.70
C HIS A 179 8.25 8.99 21.30
N PRO A 180 8.93 10.05 21.84
CA PRO A 180 8.53 11.46 21.65
C PRO A 180 8.47 11.93 20.20
N LEU A 181 9.23 11.32 19.28
CA LEU A 181 9.22 11.67 17.86
C LEU A 181 8.13 10.94 17.06
N VAL A 182 7.51 9.89 17.61
CA VAL A 182 6.54 9.02 16.91
C VAL A 182 5.12 9.44 17.24
N GLY A 183 4.32 9.64 16.17
CA GLY A 183 2.91 10.02 16.29
C GLY A 183 1.96 8.86 16.05
N GLU A 184 2.05 8.24 14.89
CA GLU A 184 1.19 7.14 14.50
C GLU A 184 2.02 5.99 13.97
N ILE A 185 1.60 4.77 14.28
CA ILE A 185 2.18 3.55 13.72
C ILE A 185 1.09 2.78 13.00
N ARG A 186 1.31 2.48 11.72
CA ARG A 186 0.41 1.69 10.90
C ARG A 186 1.12 0.42 10.46
N THR A 187 0.42 -0.70 10.53
CA THR A 187 0.95 -2.00 10.10
C THR A 187 -0.14 -2.83 9.44
N GLN A 188 0.21 -3.54 8.36
CA GLN A 188 -0.65 -4.53 7.74
C GLN A 188 0.22 -5.57 7.03
N GLY A 189 0.03 -6.84 7.38
CA GLY A 189 0.91 -7.90 6.89
C GLY A 189 2.37 -7.57 7.12
N LEU A 190 3.25 -7.87 6.17
CA LEU A 190 4.69 -7.59 6.24
C LEU A 190 5.02 -6.19 5.71
N GLY A 191 4.31 -5.21 6.21
CA GLY A 191 4.55 -3.80 5.94
C GLY A 191 4.14 -2.93 7.11
N GLY A 192 4.74 -1.74 7.22
CA GLY A 192 4.37 -0.78 8.24
C GLY A 192 5.01 0.57 8.03
N ALA A 193 4.52 1.55 8.76
CA ALA A 193 5.07 2.89 8.77
C ALA A 193 4.95 3.54 10.14
N LEU A 194 5.92 4.43 10.43
CA LEU A 194 5.87 5.37 11.52
C LEU A 194 5.66 6.77 10.95
N ASP A 195 4.61 7.47 11.40
CA ASP A 195 4.46 8.90 11.17
C ASP A 195 5.17 9.68 12.28
N PHE A 196 5.95 10.66 11.90
CA PHE A 196 6.63 11.52 12.86
C PHE A 196 5.76 12.71 13.26
N LEU A 197 5.99 13.17 14.48
CA LEU A 197 5.40 14.37 15.04
C LEU A 197 6.51 15.29 15.55
N ARG A 198 6.21 16.59 15.58
CA ARG A 198 6.87 17.51 16.49
C ARG A 198 5.98 17.73 17.70
N ARG A 199 6.58 17.85 18.89
CA ARG A 199 5.88 18.25 20.11
C ARG A 199 6.37 19.62 20.57
N ASP A 200 5.50 20.42 21.18
CA ASP A 200 5.87 21.67 21.80
C ASP A 200 6.55 21.44 23.17
N ARG A 201 6.87 22.53 23.86
CA ARG A 201 7.51 22.48 25.19
C ARG A 201 6.63 21.83 26.26
N ASP A 202 5.31 21.79 26.04
CA ASP A 202 4.32 21.19 26.93
C ASP A 202 3.95 19.77 26.50
N ASP A 203 4.77 19.14 25.64
CA ASP A 203 4.59 17.77 25.08
C ASP A 203 3.31 17.63 24.22
N ARG A 204 2.76 18.72 23.69
CA ARG A 204 1.61 18.68 22.81
C ARG A 204 2.03 18.51 21.36
N PRO A 205 1.31 17.68 20.57
CA PRO A 205 1.60 17.55 19.15
C PRO A 205 1.44 18.90 18.42
N ILE A 206 2.50 19.33 17.75
CA ILE A 206 2.44 20.45 16.82
C ILE A 206 2.05 19.89 15.45
N ASN A 207 0.95 20.38 14.90
CA ASN A 207 0.53 20.01 13.56
C ASN A 207 1.31 20.80 12.49
N ASP A 208 2.64 20.61 12.50
CA ASP A 208 3.57 21.21 11.56
C ASP A 208 4.14 20.10 10.65
N THR A 209 3.55 20.01 9.46
CA THR A 209 3.92 19.00 8.45
C THR A 209 5.38 19.12 8.05
N ALA A 210 5.90 20.32 7.82
CA ALA A 210 7.28 20.53 7.39
C ALA A 210 8.29 20.03 8.44
N SER A 211 8.02 20.28 9.72
CA SER A 211 8.88 19.81 10.82
C SER A 211 8.79 18.28 11.01
N ALA A 212 7.62 17.69 10.79
CA ALA A 212 7.44 16.24 10.82
C ALA A 212 8.17 15.55 9.66
N GLU A 213 8.13 16.13 8.46
CA GLU A 213 8.88 15.65 7.29
C GLU A 213 10.40 15.75 7.51
N ALA A 214 10.87 16.88 8.03
CA ALA A 214 12.28 17.03 8.39
C ALA A 214 12.73 15.98 9.42
N THR A 215 11.87 15.68 10.41
CA THR A 215 12.12 14.60 11.38
C THR A 215 12.24 13.24 10.72
N CYS A 216 11.32 12.94 9.81
CA CYS A 216 11.33 11.69 9.03
C CYS A 216 12.65 11.55 8.25
N LEU A 217 13.08 12.61 7.55
CA LEU A 217 14.31 12.60 6.78
C LEU A 217 15.56 12.43 7.64
N GLU A 218 15.63 13.08 8.80
CA GLU A 218 16.75 12.92 9.75
C GLU A 218 16.83 11.49 10.28
N VAL A 219 15.71 10.91 10.74
CA VAL A 219 15.67 9.52 11.22
C VAL A 219 16.02 8.56 10.10
N HIS A 220 15.49 8.78 8.90
CA HIS A 220 15.81 7.96 7.72
C HIS A 220 17.32 8.00 7.40
N ALA A 221 17.94 9.17 7.42
CA ALA A 221 19.38 9.30 7.15
C ALA A 221 20.25 8.56 8.20
N VAL A 222 19.90 8.68 9.49
CA VAL A 222 20.61 7.96 10.57
C VAL A 222 20.42 6.45 10.43
N LEU A 223 19.18 6.01 10.14
CA LEU A 223 18.84 4.61 9.98
C LEU A 223 19.53 3.99 8.76
N LEU A 224 19.61 4.73 7.65
CA LEU A 224 20.33 4.31 6.44
C LEU A 224 21.84 4.16 6.74
N GLY A 225 22.42 5.11 7.49
CA GLY A 225 23.81 5.00 7.97
C GLY A 225 24.04 3.83 8.92
N ALA A 226 22.99 3.37 9.61
CA ALA A 226 23.01 2.15 10.42
C ALA A 226 22.77 0.86 9.60
N GLY A 227 22.66 0.94 8.26
CA GLY A 227 22.51 -0.21 7.36
C GLY A 227 21.09 -0.74 7.23
N VAL A 228 20.06 0.04 7.55
CA VAL A 228 18.66 -0.32 7.34
C VAL A 228 18.06 0.60 6.29
N VAL A 229 17.54 0.02 5.21
CA VAL A 229 16.87 0.73 4.14
C VAL A 229 15.36 0.81 4.44
N GLY A 230 14.90 2.02 4.74
CA GLY A 230 13.48 2.37 4.76
C GLY A 230 13.14 3.34 3.63
N ARG A 231 11.89 3.75 3.52
CA ARG A 231 11.45 4.77 2.58
C ARG A 231 10.83 5.94 3.33
N ALA A 232 11.41 7.12 3.22
CA ALA A 232 10.76 8.35 3.67
C ALA A 232 9.74 8.81 2.61
N ALA A 233 8.50 9.08 3.05
CA ALA A 233 7.43 9.60 2.23
C ALA A 233 6.65 10.65 3.05
N GLY A 234 6.94 11.92 2.79
CA GLY A 234 6.48 13.00 3.67
C GLY A 234 6.93 12.73 5.11
N ARG A 235 6.00 12.78 6.05
CA ARG A 235 6.27 12.51 7.47
C ARG A 235 6.33 11.02 7.84
N SER A 236 6.17 10.10 6.88
CA SER A 236 6.10 8.65 7.11
C SER A 236 7.40 7.96 6.75
N LEU A 237 7.95 7.16 7.67
CA LEU A 237 9.03 6.22 7.39
C LEU A 237 8.43 4.82 7.21
N ILE A 238 8.55 4.28 6.00
CA ILE A 238 7.89 3.05 5.57
C ILE A 238 8.90 1.90 5.57
N PHE A 239 8.44 0.74 6.04
CA PHE A 239 9.14 -0.54 6.01
C PHE A 239 8.37 -1.56 5.17
N ALA A 240 9.05 -2.17 4.22
CA ALA A 240 8.52 -3.21 3.35
C ALA A 240 9.63 -4.26 3.09
N PRO A 241 10.04 -5.02 4.10
CA PRO A 241 11.15 -5.96 3.97
C PRO A 241 10.81 -7.10 2.99
N PRO A 242 11.81 -7.83 2.48
CA PRO A 242 11.59 -8.98 1.61
C PRO A 242 10.65 -10.02 2.26
N LEU A 243 9.84 -10.72 1.45
CA LEU A 243 8.90 -11.73 1.97
C LEU A 243 9.60 -12.88 2.71
N ILE A 244 10.89 -13.11 2.44
CA ILE A 244 11.72 -14.16 3.04
C ILE A 244 12.41 -13.73 4.35
N ILE A 245 12.19 -12.49 4.83
CA ILE A 245 12.83 -11.96 6.04
C ILE A 245 12.59 -12.87 7.25
N GLN A 246 13.57 -12.98 8.13
CA GLN A 246 13.47 -13.76 9.35
C GLN A 246 13.19 -12.88 10.57
N ALA A 247 12.68 -13.47 11.65
CA ALA A 247 12.35 -12.75 12.89
C ALA A 247 13.57 -11.99 13.47
N SER A 248 14.76 -12.60 13.47
CA SER A 248 15.99 -11.98 13.95
C SER A 248 16.40 -10.75 13.14
N GLU A 249 16.11 -10.72 11.84
CA GLU A 249 16.39 -9.56 10.99
C GLU A 249 15.41 -8.43 11.28
N ILE A 250 14.14 -8.75 11.58
CA ILE A 250 13.15 -7.77 12.05
C ILE A 250 13.55 -7.19 13.39
N ASP A 251 14.04 -8.01 14.33
CA ASP A 251 14.52 -7.56 15.62
C ASP A 251 15.71 -6.59 15.47
N GLU A 252 16.60 -6.88 14.53
CA GLU A 252 17.73 -6.01 14.21
C GLU A 252 17.27 -4.67 13.58
N ILE A 253 16.29 -4.70 12.68
CA ILE A 253 15.66 -3.48 12.14
C ILE A 253 15.09 -2.64 13.27
N CYS A 254 14.34 -3.22 14.19
CA CYS A 254 13.74 -2.52 15.31
C CYS A 254 14.81 -1.96 16.27
N THR A 255 15.87 -2.73 16.56
CA THR A 255 16.98 -2.29 17.39
C THR A 255 17.68 -1.06 16.81
N ARG A 256 18.00 -1.09 15.51
CA ARG A 256 18.65 0.02 14.81
C ARG A 256 17.73 1.23 14.68
N LEU A 257 16.43 1.00 14.46
CA LEU A 257 15.42 2.05 14.44
C LEU A 257 15.35 2.78 15.79
N GLY A 258 15.28 2.04 16.90
CA GLY A 258 15.28 2.63 18.25
C GLY A 258 16.47 3.52 18.50
N ARG A 259 17.69 3.03 18.20
CA ARG A 259 18.92 3.83 18.32
C ARG A 259 18.88 5.08 17.42
N SER A 260 18.34 4.97 16.21
CA SER A 260 18.22 6.10 15.27
C SER A 260 17.27 7.17 15.80
N LEU A 261 16.15 6.76 16.37
CA LEU A 261 15.19 7.64 17.02
C LEU A 261 15.82 8.39 18.21
N ASP A 262 16.55 7.68 19.08
CA ASP A 262 17.22 8.26 20.24
C ASP A 262 18.32 9.26 19.84
N ILE A 263 19.11 8.97 18.80
CA ILE A 263 20.13 9.87 18.25
C ILE A 263 19.49 11.18 17.76
N VAL A 264 18.40 11.09 16.98
CA VAL A 264 17.72 12.28 16.46
C VAL A 264 17.06 13.07 17.60
N LEU A 265 16.46 12.39 18.58
CA LEU A 265 15.88 13.05 19.75
C LEU A 265 16.95 13.81 20.55
N ALA A 266 18.13 13.21 20.77
CA ALA A 266 19.23 13.83 21.51
C ALA A 266 19.78 15.10 20.83
N ARG A 267 19.76 15.19 19.50
CA ARG A 267 20.18 16.37 18.74
C ARG A 267 19.22 17.57 18.86
N ARG A 268 18.03 17.35 19.40
CA ARG A 268 16.95 18.36 19.51
C ARG A 268 16.78 18.89 20.93
N ARG A 269 17.47 18.30 21.90
CA ARG A 269 17.61 18.77 23.30
C ARG A 269 18.77 19.75 23.43
#